data_3221abb006cedaccfc0522b8a97c2622
#
_entry.id   3221abb006cedaccfc0522b8a97c2622
#
_cell.length_a   1.000
_cell.length_b   1.000
_cell.length_c   1.000
_cell.angle_alpha   90.00
_cell.angle_beta   90.00
_cell.angle_gamma   90.00
#
_symmetry.space_group_name_H-M   'P 1'
#
loop_
_entity.id
_entity.type
_entity.pdbx_description
1 polymer ?
#
loop_
_entity_poly.entity_id
_entity_poly.type
_entity_poly.pdbx_seq_one_letter_code
_entity_poly.pdbx_strand_id
1 'polypeptide(L)' 'MHFENLINTIKERREDLKVNQENLAKLSGVGLRTLKQFESGKGNPTLQTIQKIAKVLGLELCLKVKTETTDEKGENTL' A
#
# COMPACT_ATOMS: atom_id res chain seq x y z
N MET A 1 -0.90 -11.27 9.13
CA MET A 1 -0.24 -10.07 8.66
C MET A 1 -1.24 -8.95 8.52
N HIS A 2 -0.88 -7.81 9.00
CA HIS A 2 -1.79 -6.66 8.96
C HIS A 2 -1.41 -5.74 7.83
N PHE A 3 -2.41 -5.42 7.03
CA PHE A 3 -2.20 -4.53 5.89
C PHE A 3 -2.71 -3.12 6.15
N GLU A 4 -3.07 -2.84 7.40
CA GLU A 4 -3.67 -1.54 7.73
C GLU A 4 -2.75 -0.37 7.40
N ASN A 5 -1.47 -0.49 7.74
CA ASN A 5 -0.52 0.59 7.43
C ASN A 5 -0.38 0.79 5.94
N LEU A 6 -0.32 -0.31 5.20
CA LEU A 6 -0.21 -0.25 3.76
C LEU A 6 -1.44 0.42 3.14
N ILE A 7 -2.62 -0.02 3.58
CA ILE A 7 -3.87 0.51 3.07
C ILE A 7 -3.99 1.98 3.40
N ASN A 8 -3.69 2.36 4.63
CA ASN A 8 -3.80 3.75 5.05
C ASN A 8 -2.81 4.65 4.31
N THR A 9 -1.59 4.17 4.11
CA THR A 9 -0.59 4.94 3.37
C THR A 9 -1.07 5.24 1.96
N ILE A 10 -1.61 4.24 1.29
CA ILE A 10 -2.09 4.41 -0.08
C ILE A 10 -3.31 5.32 -0.11
N LYS A 11 -4.24 5.10 0.81
CA LYS A 11 -5.46 5.87 0.86
C LYS A 11 -5.19 7.34 1.16
N GLU A 12 -4.33 7.62 2.14
CA GLU A 12 -3.97 8.99 2.49
C GLU A 12 -3.25 9.68 1.34
N ARG A 13 -2.35 8.96 0.69
CA ARG A 13 -1.64 9.54 -0.46
C ARG A 13 -2.61 9.91 -1.57
N ARG A 14 -3.57 9.02 -1.85
CA ARG A 14 -4.58 9.30 -2.85
C ARG A 14 -5.36 10.57 -2.49
N GLU A 15 -5.78 10.67 -1.23
CA GLU A 15 -6.56 11.81 -0.78
C GLU A 15 -5.73 13.09 -0.81
N ASP A 16 -4.46 13.01 -0.42
CA ASP A 16 -3.58 14.17 -0.47
C ASP A 16 -3.42 14.70 -1.89
N LEU A 17 -3.37 13.80 -2.85
CA LEU A 17 -3.26 14.18 -4.26
C LEU A 17 -4.61 14.55 -4.86
N LYS A 18 -5.68 14.45 -4.08
CA LYS A 18 -7.04 14.80 -4.51
C LYS A 18 -7.49 13.98 -5.71
N VAL A 19 -7.10 12.71 -5.72
CA VAL A 19 -7.51 11.76 -6.76
C VAL A 19 -8.64 10.93 -6.17
N ASN A 20 -9.78 10.87 -6.88
CA ASN A 20 -10.86 10.04 -6.39
C ASN A 20 -10.63 8.58 -6.78
N GLN A 21 -11.43 7.69 -6.20
CA GLN A 21 -11.25 6.26 -6.45
C GLN A 21 -11.45 5.89 -7.91
N GLU A 22 -12.42 6.52 -8.55
CA GLU A 22 -12.69 6.21 -9.95
C GLU A 22 -11.51 6.56 -10.86
N ASN A 23 -10.91 7.71 -10.63
CA ASN A 23 -9.75 8.12 -11.41
C ASN A 23 -8.55 7.23 -11.12
N LEU A 24 -8.35 6.89 -9.86
CA LEU A 24 -7.24 6.00 -9.52
C LEU A 24 -7.41 4.64 -10.17
N ALA A 25 -8.64 4.12 -10.18
CA ALA A 25 -8.91 2.85 -10.84
C ALA A 25 -8.57 2.93 -12.32
N LYS A 26 -8.99 4.01 -12.99
CA LYS A 26 -8.69 4.19 -14.41
C LYS A 26 -7.20 4.27 -14.66
N LEU A 27 -6.50 5.09 -13.88
CA LEU A 27 -5.08 5.34 -14.10
C LEU A 27 -4.23 4.10 -13.81
N SER A 28 -4.64 3.33 -12.83
CA SER A 28 -3.88 2.14 -12.43
C SER A 28 -4.23 0.89 -13.23
N GLY A 29 -5.36 0.92 -13.92
CA GLY A 29 -5.84 -0.28 -14.60
C GLY A 29 -6.43 -1.30 -13.66
N VAL A 30 -6.73 -0.90 -12.44
CA VAL A 30 -7.35 -1.77 -11.43
C VAL A 30 -8.84 -1.48 -11.44
N GLY A 31 -9.66 -2.53 -11.33
CA GLY A 31 -11.10 -2.33 -11.31
C GLY A 31 -11.53 -1.52 -10.09
N LEU A 32 -12.55 -0.69 -10.27
CA LEU A 32 -13.04 0.16 -9.19
C LEU A 32 -13.49 -0.66 -7.98
N ARG A 33 -14.15 -1.77 -8.24
CA ARG A 33 -14.61 -2.65 -7.16
C ARG A 33 -13.43 -3.19 -6.35
N THR A 34 -12.38 -3.61 -7.05
CA THR A 34 -11.19 -4.12 -6.41
C THR A 34 -10.52 -3.04 -5.57
N LEU A 35 -10.45 -1.83 -6.10
CA LEU A 35 -9.86 -0.72 -5.37
C LEU A 35 -10.65 -0.38 -4.12
N LYS A 36 -11.97 -0.36 -4.23
CA LYS A 36 -12.83 -0.08 -3.08
C LYS A 36 -12.67 -1.14 -2.00
N GLN A 37 -12.61 -2.40 -2.41
CA GLN A 37 -12.40 -3.50 -1.46
C GLN A 37 -11.06 -3.36 -0.77
N PHE A 38 -10.03 -3.01 -1.55
CA PHE A 38 -8.70 -2.82 -0.99
C PHE A 38 -8.70 -1.72 0.07
N GLU A 39 -9.27 -0.57 -0.26
CA GLU A 39 -9.23 0.57 0.66
C GLU A 39 -10.10 0.34 1.90
N SER A 40 -11.07 -0.54 1.82
CA SER A 40 -11.91 -0.87 2.97
C SER A 40 -11.30 -1.97 3.84
N GLY A 41 -10.16 -2.51 3.43
CA GLY A 41 -9.51 -3.58 4.17
C GLY A 41 -10.06 -4.96 3.87
N LYS A 42 -10.88 -5.07 2.83
CA LYS A 42 -11.46 -6.34 2.43
C LYS A 42 -10.78 -6.91 1.21
N GLY A 43 -11.01 -8.17 0.97
CA GLY A 43 -10.48 -8.85 -0.20
C GLY A 43 -9.04 -9.27 0.02
N ASN A 44 -8.46 -9.78 -1.06
CA ASN A 44 -7.09 -10.30 -1.05
C ASN A 44 -6.36 -9.74 -2.26
N PRO A 45 -5.94 -8.49 -2.21
CA PRO A 45 -5.26 -7.90 -3.37
C PRO A 45 -3.93 -8.61 -3.58
N THR A 46 -3.59 -8.80 -4.84
CA THR A 46 -2.29 -9.35 -5.18
C THR A 46 -1.24 -8.26 -5.06
N LEU A 47 0.00 -8.68 -4.92
CA LEU A 47 1.12 -7.74 -4.91
C LEU A 47 1.11 -6.90 -6.18
N GLN A 48 0.82 -7.53 -7.31
CA GLN A 48 0.76 -6.83 -8.58
C GLN A 48 -0.29 -5.72 -8.57
N THR A 49 -1.46 -5.99 -8.01
CA THR A 49 -2.52 -5.00 -7.90
C THR A 49 -2.06 -3.82 -7.06
N ILE A 50 -1.44 -4.11 -5.92
CA ILE A 50 -0.95 -3.07 -5.02
C ILE A 50 0.11 -2.22 -5.71
N GLN A 51 1.01 -2.86 -6.47
CA GLN A 51 2.05 -2.14 -7.19
C GLN A 51 1.47 -1.20 -8.23
N LYS A 52 0.44 -1.63 -8.95
CA LYS A 52 -0.20 -0.79 -9.95
C LYS A 52 -0.80 0.46 -9.32
N ILE A 53 -1.45 0.30 -8.18
CA ILE A 53 -2.04 1.42 -7.46
C ILE A 53 -0.95 2.35 -6.96
N ALA A 54 0.05 1.80 -6.31
CA ALA A 54 1.13 2.58 -5.71
C ALA A 54 1.87 3.40 -6.77
N LYS A 55 2.11 2.81 -7.93
CA LYS A 55 2.85 3.48 -8.99
C LYS A 55 2.17 4.76 -9.43
N VAL A 56 0.84 4.75 -9.56
CA VAL A 56 0.10 5.93 -9.96
C VAL A 56 0.26 7.04 -8.93
N LEU A 57 0.37 6.67 -7.67
CA LEU A 57 0.46 7.63 -6.56
C LEU A 57 1.89 8.03 -6.24
N GLY A 58 2.86 7.58 -7.04
CA GLY A 58 4.25 7.92 -6.79
C GLY A 58 4.85 7.20 -5.61
N LEU A 59 4.30 6.04 -5.26
CA LEU A 59 4.78 5.24 -4.15
C LEU A 59 5.49 4.00 -4.67
N GLU A 60 6.43 3.51 -3.88
CA GLU A 60 7.12 2.26 -4.15
C GLU A 60 6.86 1.28 -3.04
N LEU A 61 6.71 0.01 -3.43
CA LEU A 61 6.69 -1.06 -2.44
C LEU A 61 8.11 -1.54 -2.23
N CYS A 62 8.49 -1.66 -0.98
CA CYS A 62 9.79 -2.22 -0.66
C CYS A 62 9.68 -3.06 0.60
N LEU A 63 10.60 -3.99 0.72
CA LEU A 63 10.67 -4.84 1.88
C LEU A 63 11.93 -4.51 2.65
N LYS A 64 11.81 -4.49 3.96
CA LYS A 64 12.94 -4.25 4.83
C LYS A 64 13.15 -5.45 5.72
N VAL A 65 14.41 -5.72 6.00
CA VAL A 65 14.72 -6.72 7.00
C VAL A 65 14.28 -6.17 8.36
N LYS A 66 13.50 -6.94 9.07
CA LYS A 66 13.03 -6.53 10.37
C LYS A 66 14.16 -6.70 11.38
N THR A 67 14.55 -5.60 12.07
CA THR A 67 15.53 -5.64 13.14
C THR A 67 14.81 -5.49 14.44
N GLU A 68 14.97 -6.43 15.29
CA GLU A 68 14.31 -6.31 16.57
C GLU A 68 15.22 -5.86 17.63
N THR A 69 15.35 -6.11 17.81
CA THR A 69 15.79 -5.83 18.57
C THR A 69 16.29 -5.37 19.00
N THR A 70 16.36 -5.48 18.84
CA THR A 70 16.62 -5.05 19.10
C THR A 70 16.98 -4.43 19.52
N ASP A 71 17.05 -4.41 19.47
CA ASP A 71 17.28 -3.86 19.51
C ASP A 71 17.70 -3.16 20.01
N GLU A 72 17.15 -3.17 20.39
CA GLU A 72 17.50 -2.59 20.89
C GLU A 72 18.74 -2.30 20.92
N LYS A 73 19.09 -2.60 20.96
CA LYS A 73 20.38 -2.45 20.80
C LYS A 73 20.93 -2.53 19.64
N GLY A 74 20.54 -2.62 19.16
CA GLY A 74 20.81 -2.68 17.96
C GLY A 74 21.78 -3.42 17.43
N GLU A 75 22.15 -3.98 17.68
CA GLU A 75 22.85 -4.57 17.02
C GLU A 75 22.51 -5.46 16.40
N ASN A 76 22.19 -5.77 16.28
CA ASN A 76 21.97 -6.59 15.64
C ASN A 76 22.30 -7.12 14.87
N THR A 77 22.34 -7.58 14.72
CA THR A 77 22.60 -8.07 14.04
C THR A 77 22.67 -8.56 13.28
N LEU A 78 22.65 -9.02 12.81
CA LEU A 78 22.66 -9.61 12.02
C LEU A 78 23.03 -9.69 11.70
#